data_3fc6dcbc634ae4ae972a94ca022a3e24
#
_entry.id   3fc6dcbc634ae4ae972a94ca022a3e24
#
_cell.length_a   1.000
_cell.length_b   1.000
_cell.length_c   1.000
_cell.angle_alpha   90.00
_cell.angle_beta   90.00
_cell.angle_gamma   90.00
#
_symmetry.space_group_name_H-M   'P 1'
#
loop_
_entity.id
_entity.type
_entity.pdbx_description
1 polymer ?
#
loop_
_entity_poly.entity_id
_entity_poly.type
_entity_poly.pdbx_seq_one_letter_code
_entity_poly.pdbx_strand_id
1 'polypeptide(L)'
;MSTATNALTTTAAATTAAPPAAGTTTARTATAGTATAGTTTAGTACPPFTVAVTADAARPDGSSIHGDLGLQRLSEHGISWRVLPSYTDPVPLADLAGVQAVLSLGHIAFDSRTVDHAPDLRLIARFGAGYETIDLEACTRAGIVVTNTPDAIRRPLAVAGLTLLLALSHKLLAKDRLTRTSDWAQREHYRGAPLVGQTVGIVGFGSVGAELARLLAPLGMKVVGNNRSGRHAEAAGLGVELLGLNELLERSDYVVLCAALTPATEKLIGAAALARMKPSAYLINIGRGKLVDTDALRDALRAGRIAGAGLDVFEPEPLLPDDELLTLDNVVLSPHSLCWTEDFTRDVAASAIASILAVAAGERPANVLNPEVFATAAFAAKGA
;
A
#
# COMPACT_ATOMS: atom_id res chain seq x y z
N MET A 1 39.24 -44.76 28.76
CA MET A 1 38.33 -45.92 28.87
C MET A 1 36.91 -45.39 28.68
N SER A 2 36.51 -45.67 27.68
CA SER A 2 35.45 -46.40 26.93
C SER A 2 34.39 -45.45 26.30
N THR A 3 34.46 -45.46 25.02
CA THR A 3 33.52 -44.98 23.98
C THR A 3 32.14 -45.62 24.08
N ALA A 4 31.09 -44.83 23.79
CA ALA A 4 29.85 -45.38 23.17
C ALA A 4 29.22 -44.30 22.29
N THR A 5 29.43 -44.52 21.01
CA THR A 5 28.72 -43.89 19.87
C THR A 5 27.35 -44.54 19.75
N ASN A 6 26.29 -43.72 19.67
CA ASN A 6 24.98 -44.23 19.28
C ASN A 6 24.42 -43.36 18.11
N ALA A 7 24.52 -43.95 16.92
CA ALA A 7 23.93 -43.46 15.69
C ALA A 7 22.48 -43.98 15.59
N LEU A 8 21.53 -43.07 15.52
CA LEU A 8 20.13 -43.37 15.19
C LEU A 8 19.88 -42.92 13.74
N THR A 9 19.87 -43.94 12.87
CA THR A 9 19.42 -43.83 11.48
C THR A 9 17.88 -43.83 11.46
N THR A 10 17.26 -42.79 11.00
CA THR A 10 15.81 -42.76 10.74
C THR A 10 15.60 -42.77 9.24
N THR A 11 15.09 -43.89 8.74
CA THR A 11 14.68 -44.09 7.35
C THR A 11 13.30 -43.47 7.14
N ALA A 12 13.17 -42.49 6.26
CA ALA A 12 11.91 -41.95 5.81
C ALA A 12 11.41 -42.75 4.60
N ALA A 13 10.27 -43.36 4.73
CA ALA A 13 9.56 -44.06 3.64
C ALA A 13 8.75 -43.01 2.84
N ALA A 14 9.06 -42.88 1.56
CA ALA A 14 8.27 -42.05 0.63
C ALA A 14 7.10 -42.91 0.10
N THR A 15 5.89 -42.44 0.37
CA THR A 15 4.67 -43.02 -0.19
C THR A 15 4.28 -42.26 -1.44
N THR A 16 4.47 -42.87 -2.60
CA THR A 16 4.02 -42.37 -3.91
C THR A 16 2.55 -42.72 -4.09
N ALA A 17 1.67 -41.71 -4.19
CA ALA A 17 0.28 -41.90 -4.62
C ALA A 17 0.18 -41.72 -6.15
N ALA A 18 -0.44 -42.69 -6.83
CA ALA A 18 -0.70 -42.70 -8.26
C ALA A 18 -1.94 -41.82 -8.61
N PRO A 19 -2.01 -41.22 -9.81
CA PRO A 19 -3.16 -40.41 -10.24
C PRO A 19 -4.32 -41.31 -10.73
N PRO A 20 -5.60 -40.84 -10.65
CA PRO A 20 -6.76 -41.62 -11.12
C PRO A 20 -6.90 -41.57 -12.64
N ALA A 21 -7.45 -42.66 -13.18
CA ALA A 21 -7.63 -42.94 -14.60
C ALA A 21 -8.63 -42.01 -15.30
N ALA A 22 -8.35 -41.75 -16.58
CA ALA A 22 -9.16 -40.97 -17.51
C ALA A 22 -10.51 -41.67 -17.83
N GLY A 23 -11.59 -40.93 -17.63
CA GLY A 23 -12.93 -41.31 -18.08
C GLY A 23 -13.15 -40.95 -19.54
N THR A 24 -13.53 -41.93 -20.33
CA THR A 24 -13.94 -41.85 -21.75
C THR A 24 -15.26 -41.10 -21.89
N THR A 25 -15.28 -39.93 -22.57
CA THR A 25 -16.52 -39.21 -22.92
C THR A 25 -16.87 -39.49 -24.39
N THR A 26 -18.00 -40.15 -24.60
CA THR A 26 -18.61 -40.43 -25.91
C THR A 26 -19.10 -39.13 -26.57
N ALA A 27 -18.69 -38.91 -27.81
CA ALA A 27 -19.17 -37.83 -28.66
C ALA A 27 -20.61 -38.09 -29.12
N ARG A 28 -21.50 -37.12 -28.84
CA ARG A 28 -22.83 -37.06 -29.47
C ARG A 28 -22.79 -36.08 -30.61
N THR A 29 -23.06 -36.59 -31.81
CA THR A 29 -23.25 -35.86 -33.07
C THR A 29 -24.52 -34.98 -32.94
N ALA A 30 -24.40 -33.69 -33.08
CA ALA A 30 -25.54 -32.77 -33.21
C ALA A 30 -25.73 -32.39 -34.66
N THR A 31 -26.96 -32.60 -35.13
CA THR A 31 -27.46 -32.31 -36.47
C THR A 31 -27.57 -30.80 -36.69
N ALA A 32 -27.11 -30.31 -37.84
CA ALA A 32 -27.20 -28.92 -38.27
C ALA A 32 -28.65 -28.50 -38.56
N GLY A 33 -29.16 -27.55 -37.80
CA GLY A 33 -30.41 -26.84 -38.11
C GLY A 33 -30.09 -25.54 -38.84
N THR A 34 -30.66 -25.35 -40.01
CA THR A 34 -30.61 -24.15 -40.83
C THR A 34 -31.31 -23.00 -40.11
N ALA A 35 -30.60 -21.99 -39.68
CA ALA A 35 -31.13 -20.77 -39.12
C ALA A 35 -31.25 -19.69 -40.20
N THR A 36 -32.45 -19.18 -40.38
CA THR A 36 -32.82 -18.06 -41.24
C THR A 36 -32.11 -16.79 -40.79
N ALA A 37 -31.49 -16.09 -41.73
CA ALA A 37 -30.83 -14.80 -41.50
C ALA A 37 -31.86 -13.73 -41.11
N GLY A 38 -31.91 -13.39 -39.81
CA GLY A 38 -32.56 -12.18 -39.33
C GLY A 38 -31.58 -11.00 -39.49
N THR A 39 -32.01 -9.98 -40.21
CA THR A 39 -31.31 -8.71 -40.38
C THR A 39 -31.20 -8.01 -39.03
N THR A 40 -30.05 -8.14 -38.35
CA THR A 40 -29.75 -7.37 -37.16
C THR A 40 -29.31 -5.97 -37.60
N THR A 41 -30.10 -4.96 -37.27
CA THR A 41 -29.69 -3.55 -37.33
C THR A 41 -28.37 -3.40 -36.58
N ALA A 42 -27.33 -2.93 -37.30
CA ALA A 42 -26.05 -2.59 -36.72
C ALA A 42 -26.25 -1.45 -35.71
N GLY A 43 -26.43 -1.80 -34.43
CA GLY A 43 -26.23 -0.88 -33.34
C GLY A 43 -24.77 -0.45 -33.41
N THR A 44 -24.50 0.84 -33.36
CA THR A 44 -23.15 1.42 -33.22
C THR A 44 -22.50 0.79 -32.02
N ALA A 45 -21.59 -0.18 -32.27
CA ALA A 45 -20.81 -0.79 -31.19
C ALA A 45 -20.01 0.34 -30.53
N CYS A 46 -20.29 0.60 -29.27
CA CYS A 46 -19.44 1.46 -28.46
C CYS A 46 -17.99 0.95 -28.60
N PRO A 47 -17.00 1.81 -28.83
CA PRO A 47 -15.63 1.35 -28.96
C PRO A 47 -15.24 0.52 -27.71
N PRO A 48 -14.50 -0.57 -27.90
CA PRO A 48 -14.15 -1.47 -26.80
C PRO A 48 -13.42 -0.70 -25.71
N PHE A 49 -13.89 -0.80 -24.47
CA PHE A 49 -13.23 -0.18 -23.32
C PHE A 49 -11.93 -0.96 -23.02
N THR A 50 -10.81 -0.24 -23.05
CA THR A 50 -9.47 -0.84 -22.86
C THR A 50 -8.79 -0.26 -21.62
N VAL A 51 -8.23 -1.15 -20.80
CA VAL A 51 -7.50 -0.82 -19.59
C VAL A 51 -6.02 -1.09 -19.79
N ALA A 52 -5.17 -0.11 -19.49
CA ALA A 52 -3.73 -0.31 -19.34
C ALA A 52 -3.38 -0.55 -17.87
N VAL A 53 -2.52 -1.52 -17.60
CA VAL A 53 -1.93 -1.77 -16.28
C VAL A 53 -0.49 -1.32 -16.31
N THR A 54 -0.04 -0.54 -15.33
CA THR A 54 1.33 -0.02 -15.32
C THR A 54 2.35 -1.13 -15.06
N ALA A 55 3.50 -1.05 -15.74
CA ALA A 55 4.53 -2.10 -15.76
C ALA A 55 5.49 -2.07 -14.58
N ASP A 56 5.37 -1.09 -13.70
CA ASP A 56 6.23 -0.94 -12.53
C ASP A 56 6.01 -2.02 -11.46
N ALA A 57 4.83 -2.65 -11.45
CA ALA A 57 4.50 -3.73 -10.52
C ALA A 57 3.81 -4.93 -11.19
N ALA A 58 3.58 -4.89 -12.51
CA ALA A 58 2.98 -5.99 -13.26
C ALA A 58 3.89 -6.49 -14.39
N ARG A 59 3.70 -7.77 -14.77
CA ARG A 59 4.38 -8.42 -15.89
C ARG A 59 3.43 -8.56 -17.07
N PRO A 60 3.97 -8.76 -18.30
CA PRO A 60 3.15 -8.88 -19.51
C PRO A 60 2.06 -9.95 -19.47
N ASP A 61 2.23 -11.00 -18.67
CA ASP A 61 1.26 -12.07 -18.48
C ASP A 61 0.13 -11.70 -17.49
N GLY A 62 0.16 -10.48 -16.93
CA GLY A 62 -0.82 -9.99 -15.95
C GLY A 62 -0.51 -10.38 -14.50
N SER A 63 0.57 -11.14 -14.24
CA SER A 63 1.05 -11.38 -12.89
C SER A 63 1.65 -10.09 -12.29
N SER A 64 1.60 -9.94 -10.97
CA SER A 64 2.14 -8.76 -10.32
C SER A 64 2.98 -9.12 -9.09
N ILE A 65 3.81 -8.14 -8.64
CA ILE A 65 4.54 -8.28 -7.37
C ILE A 65 3.60 -8.29 -6.15
N HIS A 66 2.37 -7.79 -6.34
CA HIS A 66 1.32 -7.81 -5.31
C HIS A 66 0.51 -9.10 -5.26
N GLY A 67 0.71 -10.04 -6.21
CA GLY A 67 -0.10 -11.24 -6.37
C GLY A 67 -1.16 -11.10 -7.46
N ASP A 68 -2.29 -11.81 -7.33
CA ASP A 68 -3.39 -11.77 -8.30
C ASP A 68 -4.20 -10.47 -8.16
N LEU A 69 -4.20 -9.67 -9.22
CA LEU A 69 -4.96 -8.42 -9.30
C LEU A 69 -6.44 -8.63 -9.71
N GLY A 70 -6.86 -9.85 -9.99
CA GLY A 70 -8.23 -10.16 -10.42
C GLY A 70 -8.61 -9.55 -11.77
N LEU A 71 -7.64 -9.37 -12.70
CA LEU A 71 -7.88 -8.74 -14.02
C LEU A 71 -8.86 -9.52 -14.89
N GLN A 72 -9.05 -10.83 -14.65
CA GLN A 72 -10.07 -11.64 -15.31
C GLN A 72 -11.47 -11.06 -15.15
N ARG A 73 -11.78 -10.35 -14.05
CA ARG A 73 -13.07 -9.67 -13.85
C ARG A 73 -13.35 -8.59 -14.88
N LEU A 74 -12.31 -7.93 -15.41
CA LEU A 74 -12.47 -6.98 -16.52
C LEU A 74 -12.91 -7.71 -17.78
N SER A 75 -12.27 -8.84 -18.11
CA SER A 75 -12.62 -9.67 -19.26
C SER A 75 -14.04 -10.25 -19.18
N GLU A 76 -14.49 -10.64 -17.99
CA GLU A 76 -15.86 -11.12 -17.71
C GLU A 76 -16.92 -10.05 -18.02
N HIS A 77 -16.55 -8.76 -17.95
CA HIS A 77 -17.40 -7.62 -18.30
C HIS A 77 -17.17 -7.09 -19.73
N GLY A 78 -16.45 -7.84 -20.57
CA GLY A 78 -16.16 -7.45 -21.95
C GLY A 78 -15.15 -6.32 -22.10
N ILE A 79 -14.37 -6.03 -21.04
CA ILE A 79 -13.33 -5.01 -21.01
C ILE A 79 -11.99 -5.66 -21.35
N SER A 80 -11.32 -5.12 -22.36
CA SER A 80 -9.97 -5.54 -22.73
C SER A 80 -8.93 -4.92 -21.77
N TRP A 81 -7.89 -5.65 -21.46
CA TRP A 81 -6.78 -5.10 -20.69
C TRP A 81 -5.43 -5.55 -21.23
N ARG A 82 -4.40 -4.76 -20.97
CA ARG A 82 -3.00 -5.07 -21.29
C ARG A 82 -2.06 -4.42 -20.29
N VAL A 83 -0.95 -5.07 -20.01
CA VAL A 83 0.15 -4.45 -19.26
C VAL A 83 0.94 -3.56 -20.21
N LEU A 84 1.36 -2.39 -19.77
CA LEU A 84 2.23 -1.51 -20.54
C LEU A 84 3.57 -2.21 -20.82
N PRO A 85 4.19 -1.97 -21.98
CA PRO A 85 5.36 -2.74 -22.41
C PRO A 85 6.62 -2.48 -21.58
N SER A 86 6.71 -1.31 -20.96
CA SER A 86 7.88 -0.92 -20.18
C SER A 86 7.54 0.04 -19.04
N TYR A 87 8.41 0.05 -18.02
CA TYR A 87 8.44 1.12 -17.04
C TYR A 87 9.21 2.31 -17.59
N THR A 88 8.50 3.35 -17.99
CA THR A 88 9.07 4.63 -18.42
C THR A 88 8.29 5.78 -17.81
N ASP A 89 8.99 6.82 -17.41
CA ASP A 89 8.42 8.02 -16.84
C ASP A 89 8.92 9.25 -17.64
N PRO A 90 8.04 9.97 -18.33
CA PRO A 90 6.59 9.76 -18.48
C PRO A 90 6.24 8.54 -19.34
N VAL A 91 4.99 8.05 -19.19
CA VAL A 91 4.45 6.97 -20.05
C VAL A 91 4.44 7.44 -21.50
N PRO A 92 4.96 6.63 -22.46
CA PRO A 92 4.90 6.98 -23.88
C PRO A 92 3.45 7.09 -24.35
N LEU A 93 3.12 8.18 -25.06
CA LEU A 93 1.76 8.43 -25.55
C LEU A 93 1.23 7.31 -26.46
N ALA A 94 2.12 6.69 -27.24
CA ALA A 94 1.76 5.55 -28.09
C ALA A 94 1.22 4.37 -27.26
N ASP A 95 1.68 4.21 -26.02
CA ASP A 95 1.24 3.15 -25.11
C ASP A 95 -0.14 3.44 -24.50
N LEU A 96 -0.62 4.69 -24.56
CA LEU A 96 -1.95 5.09 -24.12
C LEU A 96 -2.95 5.26 -25.26
N ALA A 97 -2.55 5.04 -26.51
CA ALA A 97 -3.48 5.12 -27.63
C ALA A 97 -4.60 4.09 -27.50
N GLY A 98 -5.87 4.58 -27.56
CA GLY A 98 -7.07 3.76 -27.39
C GLY A 98 -7.29 3.21 -26.00
N VAL A 99 -6.64 3.77 -24.96
CA VAL A 99 -6.79 3.37 -23.54
C VAL A 99 -7.78 4.31 -22.86
N GLN A 100 -8.86 3.76 -22.28
CA GLN A 100 -9.89 4.51 -21.54
C GLN A 100 -9.61 4.57 -20.05
N ALA A 101 -8.92 3.57 -19.49
CA ALA A 101 -8.54 3.60 -18.07
C ALA A 101 -7.13 3.07 -17.85
N VAL A 102 -6.46 3.59 -16.83
CA VAL A 102 -5.19 3.06 -16.34
C VAL A 102 -5.38 2.52 -14.93
N LEU A 103 -4.97 1.28 -14.70
CA LEU A 103 -4.73 0.74 -13.36
C LEU A 103 -3.27 1.06 -12.98
N SER A 104 -3.09 2.08 -12.15
CA SER A 104 -1.79 2.57 -11.72
C SER A 104 -1.34 1.86 -10.45
N LEU A 105 -0.32 0.99 -10.55
CA LEU A 105 0.13 0.12 -9.45
C LEU A 105 1.21 0.75 -8.56
N GLY A 106 2.11 1.53 -9.12
CA GLY A 106 3.31 1.97 -8.43
C GLY A 106 3.61 3.48 -8.54
N HIS A 107 4.78 3.81 -9.06
CA HIS A 107 5.36 5.15 -8.98
C HIS A 107 5.40 5.93 -10.30
N ILE A 108 4.82 5.39 -11.38
CA ILE A 108 4.75 6.11 -12.66
C ILE A 108 3.99 7.42 -12.49
N ALA A 109 4.56 8.51 -13.01
CA ALA A 109 3.93 9.82 -12.95
C ALA A 109 2.87 10.00 -14.04
N PHE A 110 1.74 10.61 -13.65
CA PHE A 110 0.69 11.08 -14.55
C PHE A 110 0.54 12.59 -14.37
N ASP A 111 1.35 13.35 -15.09
CA ASP A 111 1.33 14.80 -15.10
C ASP A 111 0.86 15.35 -16.48
N SER A 112 0.91 16.67 -16.65
CA SER A 112 0.48 17.33 -17.90
C SER A 112 1.16 16.79 -19.16
N ARG A 113 2.42 16.32 -19.08
CA ARG A 113 3.14 15.72 -20.22
C ARG A 113 2.44 14.47 -20.76
N THR A 114 1.77 13.74 -19.88
CA THR A 114 1.04 12.51 -20.23
C THR A 114 -0.46 12.78 -20.43
N VAL A 115 -1.13 13.43 -19.47
CA VAL A 115 -2.59 13.49 -19.46
C VAL A 115 -3.18 14.47 -20.46
N ASP A 116 -2.48 15.56 -20.79
CA ASP A 116 -2.93 16.54 -21.79
C ASP A 116 -2.89 15.97 -23.23
N HIS A 117 -2.19 14.85 -23.42
CA HIS A 117 -2.00 14.19 -24.72
C HIS A 117 -2.65 12.80 -24.81
N ALA A 118 -3.49 12.41 -23.84
CA ALA A 118 -4.21 11.14 -23.79
C ALA A 118 -5.73 11.37 -23.99
N PRO A 119 -6.19 11.63 -25.22
CA PRO A 119 -7.58 12.03 -25.47
C PRO A 119 -8.62 10.98 -25.08
N ASP A 120 -8.27 9.70 -25.20
CA ASP A 120 -9.18 8.59 -24.88
C ASP A 120 -9.24 8.26 -23.39
N LEU A 121 -8.26 8.72 -22.60
CA LEU A 121 -8.13 8.38 -21.19
C LEU A 121 -9.24 9.07 -20.36
N ARG A 122 -10.00 8.30 -19.59
CA ARG A 122 -11.13 8.74 -18.77
C ARG A 122 -10.89 8.56 -17.28
N LEU A 123 -10.09 7.54 -16.90
CA LEU A 123 -9.86 7.17 -15.51
C LEU A 123 -8.40 6.79 -15.26
N ILE A 124 -7.86 7.26 -14.15
CA ILE A 124 -6.67 6.69 -13.50
C ILE A 124 -7.13 6.08 -12.18
N ALA A 125 -7.19 4.75 -12.11
CA ALA A 125 -7.51 3.99 -10.91
C ALA A 125 -6.21 3.66 -10.16
N ARG A 126 -5.96 4.35 -9.05
CA ARG A 126 -4.74 4.17 -8.24
C ARG A 126 -4.88 2.98 -7.30
N PHE A 127 -3.98 2.00 -7.43
CA PHE A 127 -3.84 0.86 -6.52
C PHE A 127 -3.16 1.33 -5.22
N GLY A 128 -3.92 1.58 -4.17
CA GLY A 128 -3.45 2.14 -2.90
C GLY A 128 -4.01 3.53 -2.61
N ALA A 129 -3.58 4.17 -1.51
CA ALA A 129 -4.08 5.47 -1.10
C ALA A 129 -3.25 6.65 -1.59
N GLY A 130 -1.93 6.49 -1.71
CA GLY A 130 -1.03 7.56 -2.13
C GLY A 130 -1.19 7.91 -3.61
N TYR A 131 -1.14 9.18 -3.94
CA TYR A 131 -1.34 9.71 -5.30
C TYR A 131 -0.37 10.84 -5.65
N GLU A 132 0.76 10.90 -4.97
CA GLU A 132 1.75 11.97 -5.09
C GLU A 132 2.35 12.07 -6.50
N THR A 133 2.30 10.98 -7.27
CA THR A 133 2.76 10.92 -8.66
C THR A 133 1.69 11.30 -9.69
N ILE A 134 0.46 11.66 -9.24
CA ILE A 134 -0.65 12.01 -10.11
C ILE A 134 -0.98 13.49 -9.94
N ASP A 135 -0.83 14.27 -10.99
CA ASP A 135 -1.23 15.69 -11.03
C ASP A 135 -2.76 15.79 -11.18
N LEU A 136 -3.45 15.94 -10.03
CA LEU A 136 -4.91 16.04 -9.99
C LEU A 136 -5.45 17.23 -10.77
N GLU A 137 -4.73 18.36 -10.79
CA GLU A 137 -5.13 19.55 -11.51
C GLU A 137 -5.05 19.34 -13.02
N ALA A 138 -3.95 18.75 -13.51
CA ALA A 138 -3.82 18.40 -14.91
C ALA A 138 -4.88 17.36 -15.33
N CYS A 139 -5.11 16.32 -14.53
CA CYS A 139 -6.17 15.33 -14.78
C CYS A 139 -7.55 15.98 -14.86
N THR A 140 -7.87 16.91 -13.96
CA THR A 140 -9.14 17.63 -13.94
C THR A 140 -9.32 18.48 -15.20
N ARG A 141 -8.28 19.24 -15.61
CA ARG A 141 -8.32 20.01 -16.88
C ARG A 141 -8.52 19.11 -18.10
N ALA A 142 -7.89 17.93 -18.09
CA ALA A 142 -8.02 16.95 -19.17
C ALA A 142 -9.33 16.13 -19.13
N GLY A 143 -10.20 16.32 -18.14
CA GLY A 143 -11.45 15.57 -17.97
C GLY A 143 -11.23 14.10 -17.58
N ILE A 144 -10.13 13.83 -16.83
CA ILE A 144 -9.77 12.48 -16.37
C ILE A 144 -10.12 12.35 -14.89
N VAL A 145 -10.93 11.35 -14.56
CA VAL A 145 -11.26 11.00 -13.18
C VAL A 145 -10.07 10.31 -12.54
N VAL A 146 -9.75 10.64 -11.29
CA VAL A 146 -8.72 9.95 -10.51
C VAL A 146 -9.38 9.34 -9.27
N THR A 147 -9.16 8.03 -9.06
CA THR A 147 -9.63 7.32 -7.87
C THR A 147 -8.49 6.65 -7.14
N ASN A 148 -8.67 6.41 -5.84
CA ASN A 148 -7.76 5.60 -5.04
C ASN A 148 -8.54 4.58 -4.18
N THR A 149 -7.85 3.81 -3.33
CA THR A 149 -8.47 2.70 -2.57
C THR A 149 -8.23 2.84 -1.06
N PRO A 150 -8.65 3.95 -0.41
CA PRO A 150 -8.27 4.27 0.96
C PRO A 150 -8.86 3.30 1.99
N ASP A 151 -10.05 2.76 1.73
CA ASP A 151 -10.71 1.84 2.67
C ASP A 151 -10.06 0.46 2.69
N ALA A 152 -9.63 -0.02 1.52
CA ALA A 152 -9.01 -1.33 1.37
C ALA A 152 -7.65 -1.43 2.07
N ILE A 153 -6.88 -0.34 2.12
CA ILE A 153 -5.57 -0.33 2.77
C ILE A 153 -5.62 -0.07 4.28
N ARG A 154 -6.76 0.40 4.80
CA ARG A 154 -6.89 0.87 6.18
C ARG A 154 -6.41 -0.14 7.21
N ARG A 155 -6.96 -1.36 7.17
CA ARG A 155 -6.63 -2.42 8.12
C ARG A 155 -5.22 -2.96 7.93
N PRO A 156 -4.77 -3.34 6.71
CA PRO A 156 -3.40 -3.80 6.48
C PRO A 156 -2.34 -2.81 6.92
N LEU A 157 -2.52 -1.52 6.65
CA LEU A 157 -1.56 -0.49 7.03
C LEU A 157 -1.54 -0.24 8.55
N ALA A 158 -2.69 -0.28 9.22
CA ALA A 158 -2.75 -0.22 10.68
C ALA A 158 -2.03 -1.42 11.33
N VAL A 159 -2.17 -2.63 10.77
CA VAL A 159 -1.46 -3.82 11.23
C VAL A 159 0.05 -3.67 11.00
N ALA A 160 0.49 -3.09 9.88
CA ALA A 160 1.90 -2.80 9.64
C ALA A 160 2.49 -1.89 10.72
N GLY A 161 1.78 -0.81 11.08
CA GLY A 161 2.18 0.08 12.18
C GLY A 161 2.26 -0.63 13.53
N LEU A 162 1.28 -1.48 13.84
CA LEU A 162 1.29 -2.31 15.04
C LEU A 162 2.46 -3.30 15.04
N THR A 163 2.77 -3.92 13.91
CA THR A 163 3.89 -4.87 13.76
C THR A 163 5.22 -4.20 14.09
N LEU A 164 5.49 -3.02 13.53
CA LEU A 164 6.69 -2.25 13.84
C LEU A 164 6.75 -1.86 15.33
N LEU A 165 5.61 -1.41 15.90
CA LEU A 165 5.52 -1.07 17.31
C LEU A 165 5.87 -2.25 18.20
N LEU A 166 5.31 -3.42 17.95
CA LEU A 166 5.57 -4.64 18.73
C LEU A 166 7.01 -5.13 18.54
N ALA A 167 7.55 -5.09 17.32
CA ALA A 167 8.92 -5.46 17.03
C ALA A 167 9.93 -4.59 17.79
N LEU A 168 9.69 -3.29 17.84
CA LEU A 168 10.53 -2.33 18.58
C LEU A 168 10.38 -2.50 20.10
N SER A 169 9.14 -2.54 20.61
CA SER A 169 8.89 -2.65 22.05
C SER A 169 9.51 -3.90 22.66
N HIS A 170 9.48 -5.02 21.95
CA HIS A 170 10.07 -6.29 22.39
C HIS A 170 11.50 -6.52 21.92
N LYS A 171 12.09 -5.57 21.15
CA LYS A 171 13.44 -5.70 20.56
C LYS A 171 13.61 -7.01 19.78
N LEU A 172 12.57 -7.36 18.97
CA LEU A 172 12.46 -8.67 18.35
C LEU A 172 13.65 -9.01 17.44
N LEU A 173 14.07 -8.08 16.58
CA LEU A 173 15.16 -8.32 15.62
C LEU A 173 16.51 -8.52 16.32
N ALA A 174 16.78 -7.76 17.37
CA ALA A 174 17.99 -7.94 18.16
C ALA A 174 18.00 -9.31 18.84
N LYS A 175 16.87 -9.75 19.41
CA LYS A 175 16.74 -11.06 20.05
C LYS A 175 16.83 -12.21 19.03
N ASP A 176 16.26 -12.06 17.84
CA ASP A 176 16.40 -13.02 16.75
C ASP A 176 17.90 -13.20 16.38
N ARG A 177 18.62 -12.08 16.21
CA ARG A 177 20.07 -12.10 15.93
C ARG A 177 20.86 -12.82 17.03
N LEU A 178 20.62 -12.51 18.31
CA LEU A 178 21.28 -13.21 19.42
C LEU A 178 21.05 -14.73 19.36
N THR A 179 19.84 -15.14 19.03
CA THR A 179 19.51 -16.57 18.91
C THR A 179 20.27 -17.22 17.75
N ARG A 180 20.31 -16.58 16.59
CA ARG A 180 21.02 -17.10 15.39
C ARG A 180 22.52 -17.14 15.55
N THR A 181 23.11 -16.23 16.34
CA THR A 181 24.55 -16.18 16.63
C THR A 181 24.93 -16.96 17.90
N SER A 182 23.96 -17.61 18.57
CA SER A 182 24.15 -18.32 19.85
C SER A 182 24.72 -17.46 20.98
N ASP A 183 24.55 -16.13 20.91
CA ASP A 183 25.05 -15.17 21.91
C ASP A 183 24.02 -14.91 23.03
N TRP A 184 23.59 -15.97 23.69
CA TRP A 184 22.55 -15.94 24.73
C TRP A 184 22.93 -15.12 25.97
N ALA A 185 24.21 -14.94 26.22
CA ALA A 185 24.72 -14.18 27.37
C ALA A 185 24.28 -12.70 27.31
N GLN A 186 24.12 -12.15 26.11
CA GLN A 186 23.74 -10.75 25.91
C GLN A 186 22.23 -10.46 26.09
N ARG A 187 21.40 -11.47 26.28
CA ARG A 187 19.91 -11.31 26.29
C ARG A 187 19.41 -10.33 27.35
N GLU A 188 20.13 -10.15 28.46
CA GLU A 188 19.74 -9.21 29.52
C GLU A 188 19.77 -7.74 29.09
N HIS A 189 20.60 -7.39 28.09
CA HIS A 189 20.72 -6.03 27.53
C HIS A 189 19.53 -5.67 26.61
N TYR A 190 18.74 -6.66 26.19
CA TYR A 190 17.62 -6.48 25.26
C TYR A 190 16.26 -6.65 25.93
N ARG A 191 16.11 -6.14 27.17
CA ARG A 191 14.80 -6.10 27.83
C ARG A 191 13.84 -5.22 27.04
N GLY A 192 12.64 -5.71 26.76
CA GLY A 192 11.57 -4.96 26.09
C GLY A 192 10.94 -3.89 27.00
N ALA A 193 10.18 -2.99 26.37
CA ALA A 193 9.36 -1.99 27.05
C ALA A 193 7.93 -2.55 27.32
N PRO A 194 7.27 -2.12 28.40
CA PRO A 194 5.86 -2.46 28.62
C PRO A 194 4.97 -1.80 27.56
N LEU A 195 3.77 -2.37 27.33
CA LEU A 195 2.77 -1.76 26.45
C LEU A 195 1.67 -1.06 27.26
N VAL A 196 1.20 -1.71 28.33
CA VAL A 196 0.10 -1.22 29.17
C VAL A 196 0.44 0.14 29.77
N GLY A 197 -0.47 1.10 29.56
CA GLY A 197 -0.33 2.47 30.05
C GLY A 197 0.56 3.38 29.21
N GLN A 198 1.30 2.84 28.24
CA GLN A 198 2.10 3.65 27.31
C GLN A 198 1.22 4.44 26.35
N THR A 199 1.71 5.58 25.88
CA THR A 199 0.99 6.49 25.00
C THR A 199 1.50 6.35 23.55
N VAL A 200 0.57 6.13 22.63
CA VAL A 200 0.85 6.16 21.18
C VAL A 200 0.29 7.46 20.61
N GLY A 201 1.17 8.28 20.05
CA GLY A 201 0.81 9.49 19.31
C GLY A 201 0.69 9.18 17.81
N ILE A 202 -0.48 9.40 17.24
CA ILE A 202 -0.74 9.14 15.81
C ILE A 202 -0.78 10.48 15.07
N VAL A 203 0.26 10.75 14.27
CA VAL A 203 0.36 11.92 13.40
C VAL A 203 -0.31 11.62 12.07
N GLY A 204 -1.33 12.39 11.71
CA GLY A 204 -2.23 12.08 10.60
C GLY A 204 -3.38 11.17 11.03
N PHE A 205 -4.07 11.54 12.14
CA PHE A 205 -5.22 10.77 12.63
C PHE A 205 -6.41 10.87 11.65
N GLY A 206 -6.46 9.90 10.74
CA GLY A 206 -7.52 9.63 9.77
C GLY A 206 -8.03 8.21 9.92
N SER A 207 -8.52 7.59 8.81
CA SER A 207 -9.08 6.23 8.82
C SER A 207 -8.07 5.16 9.27
N VAL A 208 -6.81 5.24 8.81
CA VAL A 208 -5.72 4.34 9.25
C VAL A 208 -5.40 4.54 10.73
N GLY A 209 -5.31 5.80 11.17
CA GLY A 209 -5.06 6.12 12.58
C GLY A 209 -6.17 5.64 13.50
N ALA A 210 -7.44 5.78 13.09
CA ALA A 210 -8.59 5.27 13.83
C ALA A 210 -8.57 3.74 13.93
N GLU A 211 -8.21 3.06 12.85
CA GLU A 211 -8.07 1.60 12.85
C GLU A 211 -6.92 1.13 13.75
N LEU A 212 -5.78 1.82 13.71
CA LEU A 212 -4.66 1.54 14.61
C LEU A 212 -5.06 1.75 16.08
N ALA A 213 -5.81 2.80 16.38
CA ALA A 213 -6.33 3.03 17.75
C ALA A 213 -7.20 1.87 18.23
N ARG A 214 -8.06 1.30 17.37
CA ARG A 214 -8.85 0.09 17.70
C ARG A 214 -7.97 -1.12 18.01
N LEU A 215 -6.87 -1.29 17.27
CA LEU A 215 -5.93 -2.39 17.49
C LEU A 215 -5.12 -2.24 18.78
N LEU A 216 -4.82 -1.00 19.18
CA LEU A 216 -4.04 -0.70 20.38
C LEU A 216 -4.85 -0.75 21.69
N ALA A 217 -6.16 -0.50 21.63
CA ALA A 217 -7.01 -0.48 22.81
C ALA A 217 -6.98 -1.79 23.61
N PRO A 218 -7.09 -3.01 23.03
CA PRO A 218 -6.99 -4.26 23.76
C PRO A 218 -5.62 -4.50 24.42
N LEU A 219 -4.57 -3.82 23.96
CA LEU A 219 -3.23 -3.90 24.53
C LEU A 219 -3.04 -2.98 25.74
N GLY A 220 -4.09 -2.25 26.15
CA GLY A 220 -4.05 -1.34 27.29
C GLY A 220 -3.22 -0.07 27.03
N MET A 221 -2.97 0.30 25.77
CA MET A 221 -2.25 1.50 25.41
C MET A 221 -3.19 2.71 25.34
N LYS A 222 -2.67 3.89 25.66
CA LYS A 222 -3.37 5.17 25.47
C LYS A 222 -3.07 5.70 24.06
N VAL A 223 -4.06 6.30 23.42
CA VAL A 223 -3.87 6.88 22.08
C VAL A 223 -4.19 8.36 22.11
N VAL A 224 -3.29 9.17 21.58
CA VAL A 224 -3.51 10.59 21.24
C VAL A 224 -3.30 10.77 19.75
N GLY A 225 -4.03 11.71 19.13
CA GLY A 225 -3.99 11.92 17.69
C GLY A 225 -3.65 13.36 17.31
N ASN A 226 -3.17 13.52 16.09
CA ASN A 226 -3.00 14.83 15.46
C ASN A 226 -3.51 14.77 14.02
N ASN A 227 -4.26 15.77 13.58
CA ASN A 227 -4.59 15.99 12.19
C ASN A 227 -4.81 17.47 11.90
N ARG A 228 -4.83 17.82 10.61
CA ARG A 228 -4.96 19.22 10.17
C ARG A 228 -6.24 19.91 10.67
N SER A 229 -7.35 19.20 10.76
CA SER A 229 -8.65 19.77 11.13
C SER A 229 -8.87 19.88 12.64
N GLY A 230 -8.07 19.23 13.48
CA GLY A 230 -8.31 19.06 14.91
C GLY A 230 -9.58 18.28 15.24
N ARG A 231 -10.19 17.58 14.29
CA ARG A 231 -11.47 16.85 14.43
C ARG A 231 -11.44 15.53 13.66
N HIS A 232 -12.09 14.50 14.23
CA HIS A 232 -12.35 13.23 13.57
C HIS A 232 -13.60 12.60 14.20
N ALA A 233 -14.52 12.11 13.37
CA ALA A 233 -15.83 11.63 13.84
C ALA A 233 -15.72 10.49 14.87
N GLU A 234 -14.73 9.62 14.71
CA GLU A 234 -14.55 8.43 15.55
C GLU A 234 -13.65 8.67 16.77
N ALA A 235 -12.94 9.81 16.86
CA ALA A 235 -11.94 10.02 17.91
C ALA A 235 -12.52 9.87 19.32
N ALA A 236 -13.65 10.53 19.60
CA ALA A 236 -14.30 10.47 20.91
C ALA A 236 -14.75 9.04 21.28
N GLY A 237 -15.35 8.31 20.33
CA GLY A 237 -15.78 6.92 20.55
C GLY A 237 -14.62 5.95 20.75
N LEU A 238 -13.42 6.28 20.29
CA LEU A 238 -12.19 5.53 20.48
C LEU A 238 -11.39 5.98 21.71
N GLY A 239 -11.85 6.98 22.44
CA GLY A 239 -11.13 7.57 23.58
C GLY A 239 -9.84 8.30 23.16
N VAL A 240 -9.76 8.78 21.92
CA VAL A 240 -8.59 9.47 21.36
C VAL A 240 -8.76 10.99 21.56
N GLU A 241 -7.81 11.58 22.28
CA GLU A 241 -7.67 13.02 22.40
C GLU A 241 -6.88 13.57 21.21
N LEU A 242 -7.41 14.59 20.52
CA LEU A 242 -6.71 15.24 19.39
C LEU A 242 -5.93 16.45 19.90
N LEU A 243 -4.63 16.46 19.61
CA LEU A 243 -3.64 17.41 20.13
C LEU A 243 -2.93 18.18 19.02
N GLY A 244 -2.28 19.27 19.39
CA GLY A 244 -1.24 19.89 18.59
C GLY A 244 -0.02 18.97 18.44
N LEU A 245 0.72 19.09 17.32
CA LEU A 245 1.86 18.20 17.03
C LEU A 245 2.88 18.19 18.18
N ASN A 246 3.28 19.35 18.67
CA ASN A 246 4.30 19.46 19.72
C ASN A 246 3.91 18.71 21.00
N GLU A 247 2.68 18.92 21.46
CA GLU A 247 2.16 18.27 22.66
C GLU A 247 2.05 16.75 22.46
N LEU A 248 1.61 16.31 21.28
CA LEU A 248 1.59 14.87 20.93
C LEU A 248 2.99 14.27 21.06
N LEU A 249 4.01 14.92 20.47
CA LEU A 249 5.40 14.42 20.52
C LEU A 249 5.93 14.30 21.95
N GLU A 250 5.65 15.29 22.81
CA GLU A 250 6.12 15.33 24.19
C GLU A 250 5.45 14.26 25.07
N ARG A 251 4.18 13.91 24.78
CA ARG A 251 3.40 12.96 25.57
C ARG A 251 3.61 11.50 25.15
N SER A 252 4.10 11.26 23.92
CA SER A 252 4.12 9.92 23.32
C SER A 252 5.35 9.11 23.68
N ASP A 253 5.14 7.80 23.90
CA ASP A 253 6.18 6.78 24.01
C ASP A 253 6.44 6.12 22.64
N TYR A 254 5.43 6.14 21.78
CA TYR A 254 5.51 5.72 20.37
C TYR A 254 4.84 6.79 19.52
N VAL A 255 5.53 7.28 18.48
CA VAL A 255 4.98 8.23 17.50
C VAL A 255 4.81 7.51 16.18
N VAL A 256 3.57 7.38 15.69
CA VAL A 256 3.25 6.69 14.43
C VAL A 256 2.79 7.70 13.39
N LEU A 257 3.47 7.74 12.25
CA LEU A 257 3.17 8.62 11.13
C LEU A 257 2.23 7.91 10.15
N CYS A 258 1.00 8.42 10.04
CA CYS A 258 -0.03 7.99 9.09
C CYS A 258 -0.49 9.16 8.19
N ALA A 259 0.21 10.30 8.24
CA ALA A 259 -0.16 11.49 7.48
C ALA A 259 0.08 11.30 5.97
N ALA A 260 -0.76 11.94 5.15
CA ALA A 260 -0.47 12.08 3.73
C ALA A 260 0.71 13.05 3.53
N LEU A 261 1.52 12.79 2.49
CA LEU A 261 2.56 13.72 2.07
C LEU A 261 1.93 14.88 1.28
N THR A 262 2.22 16.07 1.72
CA THR A 262 1.84 17.34 1.09
C THR A 262 2.98 18.34 1.29
N PRO A 263 3.01 19.48 0.59
CA PRO A 263 4.00 20.52 0.86
C PRO A 263 4.05 20.97 2.33
N ALA A 264 2.91 20.88 3.04
CA ALA A 264 2.82 21.27 4.46
C ALA A 264 3.29 20.17 5.44
N THR A 265 3.41 18.94 4.98
CA THR A 265 3.82 17.80 5.82
C THR A 265 5.19 17.24 5.43
N GLU A 266 5.81 17.75 4.37
CA GLU A 266 7.18 17.42 4.01
C GLU A 266 8.13 17.82 5.14
N LYS A 267 8.99 16.89 5.57
CA LYS A 267 9.90 17.03 6.70
C LYS A 267 9.22 17.52 8.00
N LEU A 268 7.95 17.14 8.18
CA LEU A 268 7.18 17.48 9.38
C LEU A 268 7.90 17.03 10.66
N ILE A 269 8.60 15.90 10.60
CA ILE A 269 9.42 15.36 11.68
C ILE A 269 10.90 15.66 11.36
N GLY A 270 11.29 16.89 11.59
CA GLY A 270 12.69 17.32 11.53
C GLY A 270 13.36 17.35 12.92
N ALA A 271 14.56 17.92 12.99
CA ALA A 271 15.38 17.94 14.21
C ALA A 271 14.64 18.55 15.41
N ALA A 272 13.86 19.63 15.22
CA ALA A 272 13.09 20.27 16.28
C ALA A 272 11.95 19.36 16.82
N ALA A 273 11.30 18.61 15.95
CA ALA A 273 10.26 17.66 16.32
C ALA A 273 10.87 16.46 17.07
N LEU A 274 11.96 15.89 16.55
CA LEU A 274 12.70 14.79 17.20
C LEU A 274 13.21 15.20 18.59
N ALA A 275 13.66 16.46 18.76
CA ALA A 275 14.11 16.98 20.06
C ALA A 275 12.99 17.09 21.11
N ARG A 276 11.71 17.12 20.69
CA ARG A 276 10.55 17.15 21.60
C ARG A 276 10.10 15.76 22.04
N MET A 277 10.50 14.73 21.31
CA MET A 277 10.17 13.35 21.69
C MET A 277 10.90 12.95 22.97
N LYS A 278 10.28 12.04 23.76
CA LYS A 278 10.97 11.45 24.91
C LYS A 278 12.22 10.69 24.46
N PRO A 279 13.30 10.70 25.24
CA PRO A 279 14.49 9.88 24.91
C PRO A 279 14.21 8.37 24.83
N SER A 280 13.16 7.90 25.53
CA SER A 280 12.67 6.52 25.48
C SER A 280 11.69 6.24 24.35
N ALA A 281 11.30 7.25 23.57
CA ALA A 281 10.28 7.11 22.53
C ALA A 281 10.82 6.48 21.24
N TYR A 282 9.91 5.83 20.52
CA TYR A 282 10.15 5.27 19.20
C TYR A 282 9.37 6.04 18.13
N LEU A 283 10.01 6.29 16.97
CA LEU A 283 9.36 6.82 15.78
C LEU A 283 9.00 5.66 14.84
N ILE A 284 7.75 5.63 14.36
CA ILE A 284 7.28 4.61 13.41
C ILE A 284 6.72 5.34 12.18
N ASN A 285 7.25 5.04 10.99
CA ASN A 285 6.79 5.64 9.76
C ASN A 285 6.20 4.59 8.82
N ILE A 286 4.89 4.62 8.64
CA ILE A 286 4.10 3.83 7.69
C ILE A 286 3.38 4.73 6.67
N GLY A 287 3.71 6.01 6.65
CA GLY A 287 3.15 7.01 5.73
C GLY A 287 4.00 7.17 4.48
N ARG A 288 4.92 8.13 4.50
CA ARG A 288 5.87 8.41 3.41
C ARG A 288 7.24 8.80 3.99
N GLY A 289 8.31 8.42 3.30
CA GLY A 289 9.69 8.75 3.71
C GLY A 289 9.88 10.24 3.94
N LYS A 290 9.44 11.06 3.00
CA LYS A 290 9.54 12.55 3.04
C LYS A 290 8.81 13.23 4.19
N LEU A 291 7.99 12.54 4.97
CA LEU A 291 7.43 13.09 6.22
C LEU A 291 8.51 13.34 7.28
N VAL A 292 9.64 12.66 7.15
CA VAL A 292 10.77 12.74 8.08
C VAL A 292 11.96 13.37 7.38
N ASP A 293 12.66 14.26 8.05
CA ASP A 293 14.00 14.67 7.65
C ASP A 293 14.96 13.53 7.98
N THR A 294 15.40 12.81 6.94
CA THR A 294 16.20 11.58 7.09
C THR A 294 17.53 11.84 7.76
N ASP A 295 18.20 12.97 7.48
CA ASP A 295 19.46 13.31 8.09
C ASP A 295 19.29 13.61 9.60
N ALA A 296 18.25 14.39 9.93
CA ALA A 296 17.92 14.65 11.34
C ALA A 296 17.56 13.37 12.09
N LEU A 297 16.90 12.40 11.44
CA LEU A 297 16.59 11.10 12.03
C LEU A 297 17.86 10.28 12.31
N ARG A 298 18.77 10.18 11.33
CA ARG A 298 20.07 9.49 11.50
C ARG A 298 20.85 10.06 12.70
N ASP A 299 20.95 11.39 12.77
CA ASP A 299 21.62 12.08 13.88
C ASP A 299 20.95 11.79 15.23
N ALA A 300 19.62 11.81 15.30
CA ALA A 300 18.87 11.53 16.51
C ALA A 300 19.06 10.07 16.99
N LEU A 301 19.04 9.11 16.06
CA LEU A 301 19.22 7.68 16.35
C LEU A 301 20.67 7.38 16.83
N ARG A 302 21.66 7.92 16.13
CA ARG A 302 23.08 7.78 16.47
C ARG A 302 23.41 8.37 17.85
N ALA A 303 22.84 9.54 18.15
CA ALA A 303 23.02 10.21 19.42
C ALA A 303 22.15 9.63 20.56
N GLY A 304 21.32 8.61 20.31
CA GLY A 304 20.38 8.07 21.30
C GLY A 304 19.37 9.10 21.81
N ARG A 305 19.04 10.12 21.02
CA ARG A 305 18.06 11.14 21.36
C ARG A 305 16.62 10.57 21.42
N ILE A 306 16.37 9.54 20.61
CA ILE A 306 15.21 8.68 20.69
C ILE A 306 15.65 7.23 20.79
N ALA A 307 14.80 6.36 21.32
CA ALA A 307 15.16 4.96 21.57
C ALA A 307 15.36 4.14 20.30
N GLY A 308 14.67 4.51 19.20
CA GLY A 308 14.79 3.82 17.93
C GLY A 308 13.70 4.22 16.94
N ALA A 309 13.72 3.59 15.76
CA ALA A 309 12.73 3.81 14.71
C ALA A 309 12.29 2.52 14.04
N GLY A 310 11.03 2.49 13.55
CA GLY A 310 10.47 1.47 12.67
C GLY A 310 10.02 2.11 11.36
N LEU A 311 10.63 1.72 10.26
CA LEU A 311 10.45 2.40 8.98
C LEU A 311 10.03 1.39 7.91
N ASP A 312 8.87 1.60 7.29
CA ASP A 312 8.44 0.87 6.09
C ASP A 312 8.61 1.72 4.82
N VAL A 313 8.95 3.02 4.99
CA VAL A 313 9.08 4.00 3.91
C VAL A 313 10.30 4.90 4.12
N PHE A 314 10.92 5.36 3.03
CA PHE A 314 12.21 6.04 3.04
C PHE A 314 12.26 7.23 2.08
N GLU A 315 13.33 8.01 2.17
CA GLU A 315 13.73 9.01 1.18
C GLU A 315 15.26 8.98 1.06
N PRO A 316 15.82 8.55 -0.08
CA PRO A 316 15.13 8.00 -1.26
C PRO A 316 14.61 6.56 -1.05
N GLU A 317 13.73 6.10 -1.96
CA GLU A 317 13.33 4.70 -2.11
C GLU A 317 13.80 4.16 -3.48
N PRO A 318 14.56 3.03 -3.49
CA PRO A 318 15.12 2.31 -2.33
C PRO A 318 16.21 3.09 -1.59
N LEU A 319 16.49 2.70 -0.32
CA LEU A 319 17.64 3.21 0.43
C LEU A 319 18.94 2.90 -0.33
N LEU A 320 19.90 3.83 -0.25
CA LEU A 320 21.23 3.59 -0.83
C LEU A 320 21.96 2.48 -0.06
N PRO A 321 22.80 1.68 -0.74
CA PRO A 321 23.49 0.53 -0.11
C PRO A 321 24.42 0.90 1.06
N ASP A 322 24.88 2.15 1.12
CA ASP A 322 25.74 2.71 2.14
C ASP A 322 24.99 3.57 3.18
N ASP A 323 23.65 3.54 3.16
CA ASP A 323 22.85 4.29 4.12
C ASP A 323 23.10 3.80 5.54
N GLU A 324 23.37 4.73 6.44
CA GLU A 324 23.66 4.46 7.85
C GLU A 324 22.50 3.74 8.57
N LEU A 325 21.25 4.00 8.20
CA LEU A 325 20.09 3.31 8.77
C LEU A 325 20.20 1.79 8.68
N LEU A 326 20.91 1.27 7.66
CA LEU A 326 21.11 -0.17 7.46
C LEU A 326 22.00 -0.82 8.55
N THR A 327 22.77 -0.02 9.27
CA THR A 327 23.74 -0.49 10.27
C THR A 327 23.31 -0.23 11.72
N LEU A 328 22.26 0.57 11.94
CA LEU A 328 21.80 0.93 13.28
C LEU A 328 21.01 -0.21 13.94
N ASP A 329 21.43 -0.62 15.13
CA ASP A 329 20.80 -1.71 15.90
C ASP A 329 19.43 -1.35 16.50
N ASN A 330 19.13 -0.07 16.61
CA ASN A 330 17.88 0.45 17.18
C ASN A 330 16.84 0.79 16.09
N VAL A 331 17.00 0.26 14.87
CA VAL A 331 16.08 0.49 13.75
C VAL A 331 15.52 -0.83 13.24
N VAL A 332 14.22 -0.83 12.90
CA VAL A 332 13.53 -1.92 12.21
C VAL A 332 13.11 -1.40 10.83
N LEU A 333 13.55 -2.07 9.78
CA LEU A 333 13.34 -1.65 8.39
C LEU A 333 12.50 -2.68 7.65
N SER A 334 11.63 -2.20 6.75
CA SER A 334 10.86 -2.99 5.82
C SER A 334 10.77 -2.26 4.47
N PRO A 335 10.79 -2.96 3.32
CA PRO A 335 10.96 -2.33 2.00
C PRO A 335 9.61 -1.90 1.39
N HIS A 336 8.87 -1.01 2.08
CA HIS A 336 7.55 -0.46 1.67
C HIS A 336 6.54 -1.55 1.30
N SER A 337 6.53 -2.63 2.07
CA SER A 337 5.73 -3.83 1.77
C SER A 337 5.12 -4.50 3.00
N LEU A 338 5.25 -3.90 4.17
CA LEU A 338 4.80 -4.54 5.41
C LEU A 338 3.27 -4.74 5.46
N CYS A 339 2.52 -3.93 4.72
CA CYS A 339 1.08 -4.09 4.57
C CYS A 339 0.69 -5.10 3.46
N TRP A 340 1.63 -5.63 2.67
CA TRP A 340 1.32 -6.54 1.56
C TRP A 340 0.94 -7.92 2.08
N THR A 341 -0.35 -8.22 2.01
CA THR A 341 -0.94 -9.49 2.36
C THR A 341 -1.91 -9.89 1.25
N GLU A 342 -2.35 -11.15 1.22
CA GLU A 342 -3.35 -11.60 0.25
C GLU A 342 -4.65 -10.78 0.36
N ASP A 343 -5.08 -10.46 1.60
CA ASP A 343 -6.25 -9.61 1.85
C ASP A 343 -6.04 -8.19 1.31
N PHE A 344 -4.85 -7.60 1.54
CA PHE A 344 -4.49 -6.31 0.97
C PHE A 344 -4.63 -6.31 -0.55
N THR A 345 -3.99 -7.26 -1.23
CA THR A 345 -4.02 -7.34 -2.70
C THR A 345 -5.43 -7.50 -3.21
N ARG A 346 -6.19 -8.46 -2.67
CA ARG A 346 -7.57 -8.74 -3.05
C ARG A 346 -8.46 -7.50 -2.92
N ASP A 347 -8.42 -6.84 -1.78
CA ASP A 347 -9.36 -5.75 -1.46
C ASP A 347 -9.00 -4.46 -2.21
N VAL A 348 -7.71 -4.15 -2.34
CA VAL A 348 -7.23 -3.00 -3.14
C VAL A 348 -7.53 -3.20 -4.62
N ALA A 349 -7.24 -4.38 -5.17
CA ALA A 349 -7.55 -4.72 -6.56
C ALA A 349 -9.06 -4.66 -6.82
N ALA A 350 -9.87 -5.25 -5.93
CA ALA A 350 -11.33 -5.23 -6.06
C ALA A 350 -11.89 -3.80 -6.08
N SER A 351 -11.37 -2.91 -5.23
CA SER A 351 -11.78 -1.50 -5.18
C SER A 351 -11.38 -0.74 -6.46
N ALA A 352 -10.15 -0.93 -6.95
CA ALA A 352 -9.67 -0.29 -8.17
C ALA A 352 -10.44 -0.78 -9.40
N ILE A 353 -10.67 -2.10 -9.51
CA ILE A 353 -11.47 -2.69 -10.60
C ILE A 353 -12.92 -2.19 -10.55
N ALA A 354 -13.52 -2.06 -9.36
CA ALA A 354 -14.86 -1.50 -9.23
C ALA A 354 -14.96 -0.08 -9.78
N SER A 355 -13.92 0.75 -9.57
CA SER A 355 -13.85 2.10 -10.16
C SER A 355 -13.77 2.04 -11.70
N ILE A 356 -13.00 1.10 -12.24
CA ILE A 356 -12.89 0.91 -13.70
C ILE A 356 -14.25 0.46 -14.29
N LEU A 357 -14.92 -0.50 -13.67
CA LEU A 357 -16.23 -1.01 -14.10
C LEU A 357 -17.30 0.08 -14.06
N ALA A 358 -17.30 0.92 -13.01
CA ALA A 358 -18.24 2.03 -12.89
C ALA A 358 -18.07 3.03 -14.05
N VAL A 359 -16.82 3.45 -14.33
CA VAL A 359 -16.55 4.38 -15.44
C VAL A 359 -16.87 3.75 -16.80
N ALA A 360 -16.60 2.46 -17.00
CA ALA A 360 -16.96 1.75 -18.23
C ALA A 360 -18.47 1.67 -18.45
N ALA A 361 -19.26 1.63 -17.36
CA ALA A 361 -20.73 1.67 -17.38
C ALA A 361 -21.31 3.10 -17.48
N GLY A 362 -20.47 4.15 -17.52
CA GLY A 362 -20.93 5.55 -17.48
C GLY A 362 -21.39 6.00 -16.09
N GLU A 363 -20.99 5.30 -15.05
CA GLU A 363 -21.33 5.61 -13.65
C GLU A 363 -20.20 6.36 -12.97
N ARG A 364 -20.52 7.09 -11.89
CA ARG A 364 -19.51 7.75 -11.07
C ARG A 364 -18.89 6.74 -10.11
N PRO A 365 -17.55 6.57 -10.16
CA PRO A 365 -16.87 5.66 -9.22
C PRO A 365 -16.85 6.23 -7.80
N ALA A 366 -16.58 5.36 -6.82
CA ALA A 366 -16.29 5.76 -5.46
C ALA A 366 -14.86 6.33 -5.35
N ASN A 367 -14.57 6.99 -4.22
CA ASN A 367 -13.23 7.45 -3.84
C ASN A 367 -12.55 8.36 -4.88
N VAL A 368 -13.32 9.25 -5.50
CA VAL A 368 -12.81 10.24 -6.46
C VAL A 368 -11.99 11.30 -5.74
N LEU A 369 -10.76 11.52 -6.21
CA LEU A 369 -9.82 12.48 -5.64
C LEU A 369 -10.01 13.89 -6.20
N ASN A 370 -10.54 14.01 -7.43
CA ASN A 370 -10.77 15.27 -8.13
C ASN A 370 -12.25 15.44 -8.55
N PRO A 371 -13.21 15.49 -7.60
CA PRO A 371 -14.64 15.49 -7.90
C PRO A 371 -15.11 16.66 -8.77
N GLU A 372 -14.37 17.75 -8.82
CA GLU A 372 -14.61 18.92 -9.68
C GLU A 372 -14.50 18.55 -11.18
N VAL A 373 -13.87 17.45 -11.55
CA VAL A 373 -13.75 16.96 -12.92
C VAL A 373 -15.14 16.80 -13.59
N PHE A 374 -16.15 16.37 -12.86
CA PHE A 374 -17.50 16.14 -13.36
C PHE A 374 -18.21 17.40 -13.83
N ALA A 375 -17.71 18.59 -13.45
CA ALA A 375 -18.24 19.87 -13.88
C ALA A 375 -17.49 20.47 -15.08
N THR A 376 -16.46 19.80 -15.59
CA THR A 376 -15.62 20.31 -16.68
C THR A 376 -16.22 19.99 -18.06
N ALA A 377 -16.02 20.91 -19.02
CA ALA A 377 -16.38 20.66 -20.43
C ALA A 377 -15.55 19.51 -21.02
N ALA A 378 -14.32 19.31 -20.58
CA ALA A 378 -13.45 18.23 -21.01
C ALA A 378 -13.99 16.84 -20.64
N PHE A 379 -14.56 16.70 -19.42
CA PHE A 379 -15.22 15.47 -19.01
C PHE A 379 -16.47 15.20 -19.85
N ALA A 380 -17.33 16.20 -20.03
CA ALA A 380 -18.54 16.08 -20.86
C ALA A 380 -18.21 15.68 -22.31
N ALA A 381 -17.11 16.19 -22.88
CA ALA A 381 -16.66 15.86 -24.23
C ALA A 381 -16.19 14.40 -24.39
N LYS A 382 -15.80 13.73 -23.30
CA LYS A 382 -15.39 12.30 -23.31
C LYS A 382 -16.60 11.34 -23.28
N GLY A 383 -17.83 11.84 -23.31
CA GLY A 383 -19.04 11.04 -23.44
C GLY A 383 -19.35 10.20 -22.21
N ALA A 384 -19.19 10.80 -21.04
CA ALA A 384 -19.59 10.22 -19.76
C ALA A 384 -21.04 10.55 -19.43
#